data_760d1765d5ee3125c82d4bf0b0185141
#
_entry.id   760d1765d5ee3125c82d4bf0b0185141
#
_cell.length_a   1.000
_cell.length_b   1.000
_cell.length_c   1.000
_cell.angle_alpha   90.00
_cell.angle_beta   90.00
_cell.angle_gamma   90.00
#
_symmetry.space_group_name_H-M   'P 1'
#
loop_
_entity.id
_entity.type
_entity.pdbx_description
1 polymer ?
#
loop_
_entity_poly.entity_id
_entity_poly.type
_entity_poly.pdbx_seq_one_letter_code
_entity_poly.pdbx_strand_id
1 'polypeptide(L)' 'MEFDKIIAEKCKEIRIKNKISIKEMSTQLGVKTELIKRCETGATRMPFNVLMFYAELKRNNGNYKSKKK' A
#
# COMPACT_ATOMS: atom_id res chain seq x y z
N MET A 1 -3.15 -7.55 -16.16
CA MET A 1 -2.27 -8.64 -16.17
C MET A 1 -2.24 -9.34 -14.87
N GLU A 2 -2.01 -10.63 -14.93
CA GLU A 2 -2.03 -11.41 -13.71
C GLU A 2 -0.93 -11.06 -12.77
N PHE A 3 0.20 -10.69 -13.34
CA PHE A 3 1.32 -10.28 -12.52
C PHE A 3 0.95 -9.09 -11.64
N ASP A 4 0.26 -8.13 -12.22
CA ASP A 4 -0.13 -6.95 -11.47
C ASP A 4 -1.11 -7.30 -10.38
N LYS A 5 -1.97 -8.27 -10.66
CA LYS A 5 -2.96 -8.66 -9.68
C LYS A 5 -2.33 -9.34 -8.47
N ILE A 6 -1.34 -10.17 -8.71
CA ILE A 6 -0.66 -10.84 -7.62
C ILE A 6 0.05 -9.83 -6.74
N ILE A 7 0.72 -8.88 -7.34
CA ILE A 7 1.40 -7.85 -6.58
C ILE A 7 0.40 -7.01 -5.81
N ALA A 8 -0.73 -6.70 -6.43
CA ALA A 8 -1.75 -5.90 -5.79
C ALA A 8 -2.26 -6.59 -4.53
N GLU A 9 -2.48 -7.87 -4.60
CA GLU A 9 -2.96 -8.62 -3.45
C GLU A 9 -1.93 -8.63 -2.33
N LYS A 10 -0.68 -8.80 -2.69
CA LYS A 10 0.38 -8.80 -1.69
C LYS A 10 0.47 -7.44 -1.02
N CYS A 11 0.35 -6.38 -1.78
CA CYS A 11 0.41 -5.05 -1.23
C CYS A 11 -0.74 -4.80 -0.26
N LYS A 12 -1.93 -5.27 -0.63
CA LYS A 12 -3.07 -5.11 0.25
C LYS A 12 -2.84 -5.84 1.57
N GLU A 13 -2.28 -7.04 1.50
CA GLU A 13 -2.01 -7.80 2.70
C GLU A 13 -1.01 -7.08 3.59
N ILE A 14 0.01 -6.50 2.98
CA ILE A 14 1.01 -5.77 3.72
C ILE A 14 0.38 -4.58 4.45
N ARG A 15 -0.50 -3.87 3.75
CA ARG A 15 -1.15 -2.73 4.36
C ARG A 15 -2.00 -3.15 5.55
N ILE A 16 -2.80 -4.20 5.37
CA ILE A 16 -3.68 -4.67 6.43
C ILE A 16 -2.87 -5.17 7.61
N LYS A 17 -1.78 -5.86 7.34
CA LYS A 17 -0.94 -6.36 8.39
C LYS A 17 -0.35 -5.24 9.23
N ASN A 18 -0.10 -4.10 8.62
CA ASN A 18 0.41 -2.94 9.34
C ASN A 18 -0.70 -2.08 9.90
N LYS A 19 -1.95 -2.52 9.76
CA LYS A 19 -3.10 -1.82 10.32
C LYS A 19 -3.23 -0.39 9.84
N ILE A 20 -3.02 -0.20 8.55
CA ILE A 20 -3.13 1.11 7.95
C ILE A 20 -4.34 1.12 7.04
N SER A 21 -5.21 2.12 7.20
CA SER A 21 -6.39 2.22 6.38
C SER A 21 -6.04 2.85 5.03
N ILE A 22 -6.93 2.65 4.07
CA ILE A 22 -6.73 3.25 2.76
C ILE A 22 -6.71 4.77 2.89
N LYS A 23 -7.57 5.30 3.74
CA LYS A 23 -7.61 6.74 3.93
C LYS A 23 -6.30 7.26 4.52
N GLU A 24 -5.76 6.56 5.48
CA GLU A 24 -4.53 6.94 6.11
C GLU A 24 -3.39 6.94 5.09
N MET A 25 -3.36 5.90 4.26
CA MET A 25 -2.35 5.79 3.25
C MET A 25 -2.47 6.90 2.21
N SER A 26 -3.71 7.21 1.81
CA SER A 26 -3.92 8.24 0.83
C SER A 26 -3.46 9.60 1.36
N THR A 27 -3.68 9.84 2.64
CA THR A 27 -3.26 11.08 3.25
C THR A 27 -1.74 11.19 3.27
N GLN A 28 -1.08 10.12 3.63
CA GLN A 28 0.37 10.14 3.69
C GLN A 28 1.02 10.28 2.33
N LEU A 29 0.42 9.67 1.32
CA LEU A 29 0.99 9.73 -0.01
C LEU A 29 0.52 10.92 -0.82
N GLY A 30 -0.52 11.59 -0.35
CA GLY A 30 -1.06 12.70 -1.10
C GLY A 30 -1.77 12.28 -2.37
N VAL A 31 -2.38 11.09 -2.36
CA VAL A 31 -3.11 10.60 -3.51
C VAL A 31 -4.53 10.30 -3.10
N LYS A 32 -5.40 10.09 -4.08
CA LYS A 32 -6.79 9.82 -3.78
C LYS A 32 -7.00 8.40 -3.32
N THR A 33 -7.96 8.19 -2.43
CA THR A 33 -8.26 6.85 -1.94
C THR A 33 -8.63 5.94 -3.10
N GLU A 34 -9.30 6.51 -4.10
CA GLU A 34 -9.69 5.72 -5.25
C GLU A 34 -8.49 5.11 -5.96
N LEU A 35 -7.40 5.87 -6.06
CA LEU A 35 -6.21 5.35 -6.70
C LEU A 35 -5.69 4.14 -5.95
N ILE A 36 -5.65 4.23 -4.62
CA ILE A 36 -5.16 3.14 -3.82
C ILE A 36 -6.04 1.91 -3.98
N LYS A 37 -7.35 2.11 -4.00
CA LYS A 37 -8.26 0.99 -4.18
C LYS A 37 -8.01 0.30 -5.50
N ARG A 38 -7.80 1.07 -6.56
CA ARG A 38 -7.55 0.49 -7.87
C ARG A 38 -6.22 -0.24 -7.90
N CYS A 39 -5.23 0.31 -7.23
CA CYS A 39 -3.94 -0.35 -7.18
C CYS A 39 -4.06 -1.71 -6.49
N GLU A 40 -4.86 -1.78 -5.44
CA GLU A 40 -4.98 -3.01 -4.67
C GLU A 40 -5.88 -4.04 -5.32
N THR A 41 -6.64 -3.65 -6.33
CA THR A 41 -7.43 -4.62 -7.07
C THR A 41 -6.76 -5.03 -8.37
N GLY A 42 -5.66 -4.38 -8.70
CA GLY A 42 -4.99 -4.68 -9.94
C GLY A 42 -5.60 -3.98 -11.14
N ALA A 43 -6.52 -3.04 -10.89
CA ALA A 43 -7.20 -2.37 -11.99
C ALA A 43 -6.30 -1.35 -12.67
N THR A 44 -5.26 -0.91 -12.02
CA THR A 44 -4.36 0.05 -12.62
C THR A 44 -2.95 -0.23 -12.16
N ARG A 45 -1.98 0.31 -12.88
CA ARG A 45 -0.60 0.15 -12.50
C ARG A 45 -0.32 0.93 -11.25
N MET A 46 0.56 0.41 -10.44
CA MET A 46 0.90 1.06 -9.19
C MET A 46 1.99 2.08 -9.43
N PRO A 47 1.74 3.36 -9.11
CA PRO A 47 2.78 4.37 -9.25
C PRO A 47 3.95 4.04 -8.34
N PHE A 48 5.12 4.54 -8.71
CA PHE A 48 6.33 4.22 -7.97
C PHE A 48 6.24 4.63 -6.50
N ASN A 49 5.71 5.81 -6.22
CA ASN A 49 5.61 6.26 -4.84
C ASN A 49 4.69 5.36 -4.01
N VAL A 50 3.62 4.88 -4.62
CA VAL A 50 2.72 3.97 -3.92
C VAL A 50 3.41 2.65 -3.66
N LEU A 51 4.12 2.15 -4.66
CA LEU A 51 4.83 0.89 -4.51
C LEU A 51 5.89 1.00 -3.42
N MET A 52 6.61 2.10 -3.39
CA MET A 52 7.64 2.29 -2.38
C MET A 52 7.06 2.34 -0.98
N PHE A 53 5.85 2.87 -0.85
CA PHE A 53 5.21 2.92 0.45
C PHE A 53 4.96 1.50 0.97
N TYR A 54 4.46 0.63 0.10
CA TYR A 54 4.23 -0.74 0.51
C TYR A 54 5.54 -1.44 0.84
N ALA A 55 6.59 -1.14 0.10
CA ALA A 55 7.88 -1.74 0.35
C ALA A 55 8.41 -1.35 1.73
N GLU A 56 8.18 -0.10 2.10
CA GLU A 56 8.57 0.37 3.40
C GLU A 56 7.80 -0.34 4.49
N LEU A 57 6.50 -0.52 4.28
CA LEU A 57 5.69 -1.23 5.25
C LEU A 57 6.17 -2.66 5.42
N LYS A 58 6.55 -3.28 4.33
CA LYS A 58 7.01 -4.65 4.40
C LYS A 58 8.31 -4.74 5.18
N ARG A 59 9.20 -3.79 4.97
CA ARG A 59 10.45 -3.78 5.69
C ARG A 59 10.24 -3.61 7.17
N ASN A 60 9.27 -2.78 7.55
CA ASN A 60 9.01 -2.53 8.95
C ASN A 60 8.26 -3.67 9.61
N ASN A 61 7.65 -4.52 8.80
CA ASN A 61 7.03 -5.74 9.31
C ASN A 61 6.07 -5.52 10.47
N GLY A 62 5.16 -4.61 10.30
CA GLY A 62 4.15 -4.36 11.31
C GLY A 62 4.53 -3.34 12.36
N ASN A 63 5.75 -2.83 12.29
CA ASN A 63 6.20 -1.86 13.27
C ASN A 63 6.17 -0.44 12.76
N TYR A 64 5.50 -0.23 11.66
CA TYR A 64 5.52 1.08 11.04
C TYR A 64 5.14 2.20 11.98
N LYS A 65 4.06 2.03 12.69
CA LYS A 65 3.61 3.08 13.57
C LYS A 65 4.37 3.18 14.84
N SER A 66 4.90 2.12 15.32
CA SER A 66 5.57 2.17 16.57
C SER A 66 6.97 2.71 16.48
N LYS A 67 7.46 2.88 15.27
CA LYS A 67 8.71 3.45 15.17
C LYS A 67 8.81 4.86 15.34
N LYS A 68 8.06 5.49 15.48
CA LYS A 68 8.16 6.81 15.64
C LYS A 68 8.95 7.23 16.60
N LYS A 69 9.53 7.42 16.73
CA LYS A 69 10.09 7.81 17.57
C LYS A 69 10.43 8.42 17.57
#